data_34115a2e9c254fa53d03b5ac037f1b00
#
_entry.id   34115a2e9c254fa53d03b5ac037f1b00
#
_cell.length_a   1.000
_cell.length_b   1.000
_cell.length_c   1.000
_cell.angle_alpha   90.00
_cell.angle_beta   90.00
_cell.angle_gamma   90.00
#
_symmetry.space_group_name_H-M   'P 1'
#
loop_
_entity.id
_entity.type
_entity.pdbx_description
1 polymer ?
#
loop_
_entity_poly.entity_id
_entity_poly.type
_entity_poly.pdbx_seq_one_letter_code
_entity_poly.pdbx_strand_id
1 'polypeptide(L)'
;MAGLRGDYNHYYDRFFLTPRGHLKWNITPSTTLRASGGLGYRSTNVITDNIGVLATGRAITFLDNESGKFDFRKFDRMEKALTVGGSLTQTFGLVNPGDATLSFDYFRTQFYNSVVADQEMYADRIVFYDTDGRSYTDTYQIDFSWSPVERLDIFATFRYT
;
A
#
# COMPACT_ATOMS: atom_id res chain seq x y z
N MET A 1 18.44 -6.49 7.48
CA MET A 1 17.47 -7.29 8.25
C MET A 1 16.50 -7.92 7.26
N ALA A 2 16.27 -9.23 7.37
CA ALA A 2 15.28 -9.93 6.56
C ALA A 2 14.35 -10.68 7.50
N GLY A 3 13.08 -10.80 7.12
CA GLY A 3 12.05 -11.49 7.88
C GLY A 3 11.16 -12.31 6.98
N LEU A 4 10.70 -13.44 7.47
CA LEU A 4 9.70 -14.28 6.84
C LEU A 4 8.61 -14.55 7.86
N ARG A 5 7.38 -14.26 7.48
CA ARG A 5 6.20 -14.55 8.28
C ARG A 5 5.31 -15.52 7.53
N GLY A 6 4.85 -16.55 8.22
CA GLY A 6 3.86 -17.49 7.75
C GLY A 6 2.53 -17.25 8.45
N ASP A 7 1.46 -17.11 7.69
CA ASP A 7 0.10 -16.95 8.18
C ASP A 7 -0.77 -18.03 7.56
N TYR A 8 -1.59 -18.67 8.38
CA TYR A 8 -2.63 -19.58 7.93
C TYR A 8 -3.99 -18.90 8.11
N ASN A 9 -4.76 -18.81 7.04
CA ASN A 9 -6.12 -18.29 7.11
C ASN A 9 -7.11 -19.45 6.98
N HIS A 10 -7.85 -19.69 8.04
CA HIS A 10 -8.81 -20.79 8.13
C HIS A 10 -9.99 -20.63 7.16
N TYR A 11 -10.40 -19.38 6.89
CA TYR A 11 -11.52 -19.11 5.99
C TYR A 11 -11.19 -19.48 4.53
N TYR A 12 -9.93 -19.21 4.10
CA TYR A 12 -9.45 -19.56 2.75
C TYR A 12 -8.81 -20.94 2.68
N ASP A 13 -8.62 -21.61 3.81
CA ASP A 13 -7.89 -22.89 3.94
C ASP A 13 -6.53 -22.85 3.22
N ARG A 14 -5.80 -21.74 3.41
CA ARG A 14 -4.52 -21.48 2.74
C ARG A 14 -3.47 -20.94 3.68
N PHE A 15 -2.25 -21.32 3.38
CA PHE A 15 -1.04 -20.80 4.02
C PHE A 15 -0.39 -19.73 3.13
N PHE A 16 0.00 -18.63 3.75
CA PHE A 16 0.60 -17.49 3.07
C PHE A 16 1.97 -17.18 3.66
N LEU A 17 2.94 -16.91 2.79
CA LEU A 17 4.27 -16.47 3.17
C LEU A 17 4.44 -15.00 2.81
N THR A 18 4.80 -14.18 3.80
CA THR A 18 5.05 -12.75 3.66
C THR A 18 6.52 -12.44 3.93
N PRO A 19 7.39 -12.57 2.92
CA PRO A 19 8.76 -12.15 3.04
C PRO A 19 8.84 -10.62 3.10
N ARG A 20 9.79 -10.12 3.91
CA ARG A 20 10.12 -8.69 3.99
C ARG A 20 11.61 -8.50 4.22
N GLY A 21 12.16 -7.44 3.63
CA GLY A 21 13.55 -7.10 3.78
C GLY A 21 13.72 -5.60 4.03
N HIS A 22 14.69 -5.25 4.86
CA HIS A 22 15.10 -3.89 5.13
C HIS A 22 16.62 -3.80 5.12
N LEU A 23 17.13 -2.81 4.40
CA LEU A 23 18.52 -2.43 4.38
C LEU A 23 18.63 -1.00 4.90
N LYS A 24 19.58 -0.77 5.81
CA LYS A 24 19.99 0.57 6.24
C LYS A 24 21.48 0.67 6.00
N TRP A 25 21.90 1.71 5.30
CA TRP A 25 23.29 2.00 5.03
C TRP A 25 23.58 3.48 5.37
N ASN A 26 24.45 3.68 6.35
CA ASN A 26 24.95 5.00 6.67
C ASN A 26 26.15 5.27 5.75
N ILE A 27 25.91 6.04 4.68
CA ILE A 27 26.94 6.41 3.69
C ILE A 27 27.95 7.34 4.33
N THR A 28 27.44 8.30 5.10
CA THR A 28 28.22 9.22 5.95
C THR A 28 27.52 9.33 7.32
N PRO A 29 28.15 9.96 8.33
CA PRO A 29 27.46 10.23 9.60
C PRO A 29 26.17 11.05 9.45
N SER A 30 26.07 11.86 8.38
CA SER A 30 24.91 12.71 8.10
C SER A 30 23.99 12.18 6.99
N THR A 31 24.41 11.14 6.25
CA THR A 31 23.65 10.60 5.11
C THR A 31 23.28 9.15 5.35
N THR A 32 22.00 8.86 5.37
CA THR A 32 21.48 7.50 5.53
C THR A 32 20.62 7.11 4.34
N LEU A 33 20.95 5.97 3.73
CA LEU A 33 20.13 5.29 2.73
C LEU A 33 19.38 4.13 3.38
N ARG A 34 18.09 4.04 3.13
CA ARG A 34 17.26 2.89 3.50
C ARG A 34 16.61 2.32 2.26
N ALA A 35 16.53 1.00 2.20
CA ALA A 35 15.74 0.30 1.19
C ALA A 35 14.88 -0.74 1.89
N SER A 36 13.67 -0.93 1.42
CA SER A 36 12.76 -1.93 1.97
C SER A 36 11.91 -2.54 0.88
N GLY A 37 11.52 -3.79 1.10
CA GLY A 37 10.60 -4.47 0.24
C GLY A 37 9.86 -5.55 1.02
N GLY A 38 8.61 -5.78 0.67
CA GLY A 38 7.80 -6.78 1.35
C GLY A 38 6.56 -7.15 0.57
N LEU A 39 6.19 -8.40 0.71
CA LEU A 39 4.95 -8.95 0.20
C LEU A 39 3.90 -8.88 1.29
N GLY A 40 2.69 -8.44 0.95
CA GLY A 40 1.53 -8.40 1.82
C GLY A 40 0.34 -9.11 1.19
N TYR A 41 -0.51 -9.69 2.05
CA TYR A 41 -1.79 -10.24 1.68
C TYR A 41 -2.87 -9.59 2.53
N ARG A 42 -4.00 -9.29 1.90
CA ARG A 42 -5.19 -8.74 2.55
C ARG A 42 -6.39 -9.59 2.18
N SER A 43 -7.20 -9.95 3.16
CA SER A 43 -8.52 -10.51 2.89
C SER A 43 -9.44 -9.38 2.42
N THR A 44 -10.02 -9.54 1.25
CA THR A 44 -11.00 -8.59 0.71
C THR A 44 -12.32 -8.77 1.45
N ASN A 45 -12.78 -7.73 2.09
CA ASN A 45 -14.16 -7.71 2.60
C ASN A 45 -15.01 -6.82 1.71
N VAL A 46 -15.60 -7.43 0.69
CA VAL A 46 -16.37 -6.74 -0.35
C VAL A 46 -17.45 -5.82 0.24
N ILE A 47 -18.13 -6.25 1.30
CA ILE A 47 -19.19 -5.50 1.94
C ILE A 47 -18.63 -4.32 2.74
N THR A 48 -17.65 -4.56 3.61
CA THR A 48 -17.10 -3.53 4.48
C THR A 48 -16.29 -2.48 3.71
N ASP A 49 -15.54 -2.92 2.69
CA ASP A 49 -14.74 -2.02 1.86
C ASP A 49 -15.61 -1.12 0.96
N ASN A 50 -16.86 -1.55 0.69
CA ASN A 50 -17.80 -0.87 -0.19
C ASN A 50 -19.15 -0.61 0.51
N ILE A 51 -19.13 -0.19 1.77
CA ILE A 51 -20.36 -0.01 2.55
C ILE A 51 -21.37 0.98 1.91
N GLY A 52 -20.88 1.95 1.14
CA GLY A 52 -21.71 2.88 0.39
C GLY A 52 -22.58 2.22 -0.66
N VAL A 53 -22.19 1.03 -1.14
CA VAL A 53 -22.95 0.23 -2.10
C VAL A 53 -24.23 -0.31 -1.46
N LEU A 54 -24.25 -0.56 -0.16
CA LEU A 54 -25.44 -1.05 0.56
C LEU A 54 -26.52 0.03 0.72
N ALA A 55 -26.17 1.30 0.53
CA ALA A 55 -27.12 2.41 0.57
C ALA A 55 -27.97 2.54 -0.71
N THR A 56 -27.66 1.75 -1.74
CA THR A 56 -28.42 1.75 -3.02
C THR A 56 -29.34 0.55 -3.08
N GLY A 57 -30.52 0.74 -3.70
CA GLY A 57 -31.44 -0.37 -3.97
C GLY A 57 -31.04 -1.29 -5.14
N ARG A 58 -29.78 -1.18 -5.62
CA ARG A 58 -29.26 -1.99 -6.73
C ARG A 58 -28.90 -3.39 -6.28
N ALA A 59 -29.11 -4.37 -7.15
CA ALA A 59 -28.68 -5.74 -6.90
C ALA A 59 -27.14 -5.84 -6.88
N ILE A 60 -26.60 -6.60 -5.94
CA ILE A 60 -25.15 -6.89 -5.88
C ILE A 60 -24.89 -8.21 -6.61
N THR A 61 -23.99 -8.19 -7.57
CA THR A 61 -23.66 -9.35 -8.40
C THR A 61 -22.14 -9.53 -8.46
N PHE A 62 -21.71 -10.80 -8.50
CA PHE A 62 -20.28 -11.15 -8.59
C PHE A 62 -20.04 -11.83 -9.94
N LEU A 63 -19.08 -11.32 -10.69
CA LEU A 63 -18.69 -11.86 -11.99
C LEU A 63 -17.38 -12.66 -11.83
N ASP A 64 -17.43 -13.92 -12.20
CA ASP A 64 -16.22 -14.71 -12.36
C ASP A 64 -15.69 -14.55 -13.79
N ASN A 65 -14.49 -14.00 -13.94
CA ASN A 65 -13.86 -13.73 -15.22
C ASN A 65 -13.55 -15.00 -16.03
N GLU A 66 -13.38 -16.14 -15.37
CA GLU A 66 -13.07 -17.40 -16.06
C GLU A 66 -14.30 -18.06 -16.70
N SER A 67 -15.47 -17.92 -16.09
CA SER A 67 -16.67 -18.62 -16.56
C SER A 67 -17.77 -17.69 -17.04
N GLY A 68 -17.65 -16.37 -16.85
CA GLY A 68 -18.72 -15.40 -17.12
C GLY A 68 -19.99 -15.65 -16.30
N LYS A 69 -19.92 -16.52 -15.29
CA LYS A 69 -21.04 -16.88 -14.41
C LYS A 69 -20.86 -16.22 -13.05
N PHE A 70 -21.98 -15.85 -12.46
CA PHE A 70 -22.02 -15.30 -11.12
C PHE A 70 -21.85 -16.42 -10.10
N ASP A 71 -20.68 -16.52 -9.48
CA ASP A 71 -20.43 -17.48 -8.40
C ASP A 71 -19.80 -16.78 -7.19
N PHE A 72 -20.61 -16.58 -6.17
CA PHE A 72 -20.18 -15.98 -4.91
C PHE A 72 -19.05 -16.77 -4.24
N ARG A 73 -18.95 -18.09 -4.45
CA ARG A 73 -17.96 -18.96 -3.80
C ARG A 73 -16.56 -18.81 -4.39
N LYS A 74 -16.45 -18.34 -5.64
CA LYS A 74 -15.17 -18.16 -6.31
C LYS A 74 -14.53 -16.78 -6.04
N PHE A 75 -15.28 -15.88 -5.41
CA PHE A 75 -14.85 -14.54 -5.04
C PHE A 75 -13.94 -14.51 -3.80
N ASP A 76 -13.45 -15.65 -3.40
CA ASP A 76 -12.70 -15.91 -2.18
C ASP A 76 -11.20 -15.76 -2.43
N ARG A 77 -10.78 -14.61 -2.96
CA ARG A 77 -9.38 -14.34 -3.26
C ARG A 77 -8.80 -13.30 -2.30
N MET A 78 -7.59 -13.59 -1.82
CA MET A 78 -6.83 -12.60 -1.08
C MET A 78 -6.12 -11.67 -2.06
N GLU A 79 -6.26 -10.38 -1.83
CA GLU A 79 -5.45 -9.38 -2.51
C GLU A 79 -3.98 -9.54 -2.11
N LYS A 80 -3.10 -9.50 -3.09
CA LYS A 80 -1.66 -9.61 -2.93
C LYS A 80 -1.02 -8.32 -3.40
N ALA A 81 -0.16 -7.74 -2.57
CA ALA A 81 0.59 -6.54 -2.92
C ALA A 81 2.08 -6.72 -2.62
N LEU A 82 2.91 -6.25 -3.53
CA LEU A 82 4.36 -6.12 -3.34
C LEU A 82 4.69 -4.64 -3.24
N THR A 83 5.24 -4.24 -2.09
CA THR A 83 5.76 -2.87 -1.91
C THR A 83 7.28 -2.92 -1.91
N VAL A 84 7.91 -2.09 -2.73
CA VAL A 84 9.36 -1.87 -2.75
C VAL A 84 9.64 -0.38 -2.76
N GLY A 85 10.69 0.02 -2.08
CA GLY A 85 11.06 1.43 -2.07
C GLY A 85 12.32 1.72 -1.27
N GLY A 86 12.65 2.99 -1.23
CA GLY A 86 13.81 3.48 -0.53
C GLY A 86 13.66 4.91 -0.07
N SER A 87 14.52 5.27 0.86
CA SER A 87 14.55 6.57 1.51
C SER A 87 16.00 7.03 1.59
N LEU A 88 16.26 8.26 1.19
CA LEU A 88 17.52 8.96 1.38
C LEU A 88 17.29 10.10 2.38
N THR A 89 17.97 10.04 3.51
CA THR A 89 17.91 11.08 4.55
C THR A 89 19.25 11.77 4.66
N GLN A 90 19.27 13.09 4.56
CA GLN A 90 20.42 13.95 4.75
C GLN A 90 20.18 14.88 5.94
N THR A 91 21.08 14.82 6.92
CA THR A 91 21.10 15.75 8.04
C THR A 91 22.19 16.80 7.80
N PHE A 92 21.82 18.06 7.96
CA PHE A 92 22.72 19.21 7.86
C PHE A 92 22.93 19.74 9.26
N GLY A 93 24.16 19.63 9.77
CA GLY A 93 24.57 20.28 11.00
C GLY A 93 24.77 21.78 10.71
N LEU A 94 23.77 22.58 11.03
CA LEU A 94 23.88 24.03 10.95
C LEU A 94 24.51 24.51 12.27
N VAL A 95 25.62 25.29 12.16
CA VAL A 95 26.32 25.85 13.32
C VAL A 95 25.39 26.84 14.01
N ASN A 96 24.74 26.39 15.08
CA ASN A 96 23.82 27.13 15.99
C ASN A 96 22.64 27.90 15.34
N PRO A 97 21.43 27.68 15.85
CA PRO A 97 20.90 26.55 16.58
C PRO A 97 20.15 25.60 15.65
N GLY A 98 20.40 24.32 15.75
CA GLY A 98 19.52 23.29 15.27
C GLY A 98 19.87 22.64 13.93
N ASP A 99 19.83 21.33 13.94
CA ASP A 99 20.00 20.50 12.76
C ASP A 99 18.81 20.60 11.82
N ALA A 100 19.06 20.69 10.52
CA ALA A 100 18.04 20.50 9.49
C ALA A 100 18.14 19.10 8.89
N THR A 101 17.02 18.46 8.65
CA THR A 101 16.96 17.14 8.02
C THR A 101 16.05 17.20 6.79
N LEU A 102 16.55 16.65 5.68
CA LEU A 102 15.81 16.47 4.44
C LEU A 102 15.75 14.99 4.14
N SER A 103 14.55 14.47 3.94
CA SER A 103 14.33 13.09 3.50
C SER A 103 13.61 13.07 2.16
N PHE A 104 14.04 12.17 1.30
CA PHE A 104 13.36 11.83 0.07
C PHE A 104 13.01 10.36 0.09
N ASP A 105 11.73 10.05 -0.09
CA ASP A 105 11.19 8.69 -0.08
C ASP A 105 10.53 8.38 -1.42
N TYR A 106 10.77 7.18 -1.92
CA TYR A 106 10.07 6.62 -3.06
C TYR A 106 9.60 5.22 -2.75
N PHE A 107 8.32 4.96 -2.99
CA PHE A 107 7.73 3.63 -2.83
C PHE A 107 6.85 3.30 -4.04
N ARG A 108 7.02 2.09 -4.56
CA ARG A 108 6.11 1.47 -5.52
C ARG A 108 5.38 0.33 -4.84
N THR A 109 4.06 0.36 -4.90
CA THR A 109 3.20 -0.76 -4.52
C THR A 109 2.55 -1.32 -5.75
N GLN A 110 2.80 -2.59 -6.03
CA GLN A 110 2.19 -3.33 -7.12
C GLN A 110 1.14 -4.28 -6.57
N PHE A 111 -0.09 -4.14 -7.06
CA PHE A 111 -1.22 -5.00 -6.72
C PHE A 111 -1.36 -6.08 -7.78
N TYR A 112 -1.64 -7.31 -7.32
CA TYR A 112 -1.79 -8.47 -8.18
C TYR A 112 -3.24 -8.89 -8.03
N ASN A 113 -4.14 -8.97 -7.83
CA ASN A 113 -5.52 -9.39 -7.66
C ASN A 113 -6.29 -8.31 -6.88
N SER A 114 -6.82 -7.35 -7.58
CA SER A 114 -7.67 -6.34 -6.98
C SER A 114 -9.12 -6.63 -7.32
N VAL A 115 -9.98 -6.55 -6.31
CA VAL A 115 -11.42 -6.62 -6.51
C VAL A 115 -11.93 -5.22 -6.81
N VAL A 116 -12.66 -5.08 -7.91
CA VAL A 116 -13.26 -3.83 -8.34
C VAL A 116 -14.79 -3.92 -8.21
N ALA A 117 -15.37 -2.87 -7.64
CA ALA A 117 -16.82 -2.66 -7.63
C ALA A 117 -17.20 -1.71 -8.77
N ASP A 118 -17.74 -2.24 -9.85
CA ASP A 118 -18.21 -1.43 -10.96
C ASP A 118 -19.67 -1.03 -10.74
N GLN A 119 -19.87 0.27 -10.62
CA GLN A 119 -21.19 0.88 -10.40
C GLN A 119 -21.78 1.48 -11.68
N GLU A 120 -21.01 1.52 -12.76
CA GLU A 120 -21.39 2.18 -14.01
C GLU A 120 -21.79 1.20 -15.11
N MET A 121 -21.33 -0.05 -15.02
CA MET A 121 -21.57 -1.07 -16.05
C MET A 121 -23.06 -1.36 -16.27
N TYR A 122 -23.86 -1.34 -15.19
CA TYR A 122 -25.31 -1.59 -15.23
C TYR A 122 -26.07 -0.60 -14.34
N ALA A 123 -27.22 -0.15 -14.80
CA ALA A 123 -28.05 0.79 -14.04
C ALA A 123 -28.77 0.12 -12.84
N ASP A 124 -29.09 -1.17 -12.95
CA ASP A 124 -29.89 -1.94 -11.98
C ASP A 124 -29.06 -2.74 -10.97
N ARG A 125 -27.76 -2.91 -11.22
CA ARG A 125 -26.88 -3.74 -10.39
C ARG A 125 -25.48 -3.17 -10.29
N ILE A 126 -24.79 -3.59 -9.25
CA ILE A 126 -23.37 -3.33 -9.02
C ILE A 126 -22.64 -4.64 -9.22
N VAL A 127 -21.60 -4.63 -10.05
CA VAL A 127 -20.85 -5.82 -10.43
C VAL A 127 -19.49 -5.79 -9.74
N PHE A 128 -19.22 -6.82 -8.96
CA PHE A 128 -17.91 -7.06 -8.41
C PHE A 128 -17.18 -8.06 -9.29
N TYR A 129 -15.98 -7.73 -9.71
CA TYR A 129 -15.13 -8.63 -10.48
C TYR A 129 -13.66 -8.51 -10.07
N ASP A 130 -12.92 -9.57 -10.33
CA ASP A 130 -11.49 -9.63 -10.13
C ASP A 130 -10.80 -9.08 -11.37
N THR A 131 -9.91 -8.12 -11.18
CA THR A 131 -9.08 -7.63 -12.29
C THR A 131 -7.87 -8.52 -12.42
N ASP A 132 -7.75 -9.23 -13.55
CA ASP A 132 -6.49 -9.92 -13.94
C ASP A 132 -5.38 -8.93 -14.29
N GLY A 133 -5.66 -7.64 -14.18
CA GLY A 133 -4.74 -6.54 -14.44
C GLY A 133 -3.79 -6.28 -13.27
N ARG A 134 -2.54 -5.99 -13.59
CA ARG A 134 -1.58 -5.46 -12.62
C ARG A 134 -1.80 -3.97 -12.49
N SER A 135 -2.19 -3.52 -11.30
CA SER A 135 -2.21 -2.09 -10.96
C SER A 135 -1.01 -1.75 -10.08
N TYR A 136 -0.58 -0.51 -10.12
CA TYR A 136 0.50 -0.04 -9.28
C TYR A 136 0.26 1.40 -8.84
N THR A 137 0.86 1.73 -7.71
CA THR A 137 0.89 3.09 -7.18
C THR A 137 2.33 3.46 -6.91
N ASP A 138 2.77 4.61 -7.42
CA ASP A 138 4.05 5.22 -7.11
C ASP A 138 3.84 6.38 -6.15
N THR A 139 4.55 6.37 -5.04
CA THR A 139 4.48 7.43 -4.04
C THR A 139 5.85 8.07 -3.90
N TYR A 140 5.89 9.38 -4.04
CA TYR A 140 7.06 10.22 -3.82
C TYR A 140 6.77 11.13 -2.63
N GLN A 141 7.69 11.20 -1.68
CA GLN A 141 7.54 12.06 -0.52
C GLN A 141 8.85 12.79 -0.25
N ILE A 142 8.74 14.05 0.11
CA ILE A 142 9.84 14.88 0.58
C ILE A 142 9.44 15.42 1.94
N ASP A 143 10.27 15.14 2.94
CA ASP A 143 10.09 15.66 4.29
C ASP A 143 11.27 16.57 4.63
N PHE A 144 10.96 17.75 5.14
CA PHE A 144 11.91 18.69 5.65
C PHE A 144 11.59 19.00 7.10
N SER A 145 12.59 18.91 7.97
CA SER A 145 12.48 19.33 9.36
C SER A 145 13.64 20.24 9.72
N TRP A 146 13.37 21.30 10.46
CA TRP A 146 14.39 22.26 10.88
C TRP A 146 14.02 22.89 12.21
N SER A 147 14.97 22.96 13.12
CA SER A 147 14.83 23.58 14.45
C SER A 147 15.73 24.83 14.53
N PRO A 148 15.33 25.99 13.94
CA PRO A 148 16.19 27.18 13.79
C PRO A 148 16.56 27.83 15.12
N VAL A 149 15.72 27.74 16.13
CA VAL A 149 15.92 28.32 17.46
C VAL A 149 15.32 27.39 18.52
N GLU A 150 15.75 27.54 19.77
CA GLU A 150 15.12 26.79 20.87
C GLU A 150 13.60 27.03 20.89
N ARG A 151 12.83 25.97 21.00
CA ARG A 151 11.35 25.92 21.05
C ARG A 151 10.63 26.23 19.74
N LEU A 152 11.33 26.26 18.61
CA LEU A 152 10.70 26.37 17.29
C LEU A 152 11.12 25.22 16.39
N ASP A 153 10.19 24.34 16.04
CA ASP A 153 10.37 23.25 15.11
C ASP A 153 9.50 23.48 13.86
N ILE A 154 10.11 23.46 12.69
CA ILE A 154 9.45 23.66 11.41
C ILE A 154 9.45 22.32 10.67
N PHE A 155 8.25 21.86 10.25
CA PHE A 155 8.07 20.66 9.46
C PHE A 155 7.34 20.99 8.17
N ALA A 156 7.83 20.45 7.07
CA ALA A 156 7.17 20.56 5.77
C ALA A 156 7.20 19.18 5.10
N THR A 157 6.06 18.74 4.58
CA THR A 157 5.94 17.48 3.86
C THR A 157 5.23 17.73 2.55
N PHE A 158 5.82 17.22 1.48
CA PHE A 158 5.19 17.14 0.16
C PHE A 158 5.07 15.70 -0.26
N ARG A 159 3.87 15.26 -0.66
CA ARG A 159 3.60 13.91 -1.16
C ARG A 159 2.88 13.98 -2.49
N TYR A 160 3.34 13.16 -3.43
CA TYR A 160 2.70 12.91 -4.71
C TYR A 160 2.49 11.40 -4.89
N THR A 161 1.30 11.02 -5.33
CA THR A 161 0.92 9.62 -5.54
C THR A 161 0.29 9.48 -6.92
#